data_46f1dc036f893e8236342bded9486c14
#
_entry.id   46f1dc036f893e8236342bded9486c14
#
_cell.length_a   1.000
_cell.length_b   1.000
_cell.length_c   1.000
_cell.angle_alpha   90.00
_cell.angle_beta   90.00
_cell.angle_gamma   90.00
#
_symmetry.space_group_name_H-M   'P 1'
#
loop_
_entity.id
_entity.type
_entity.pdbx_description
1 polymer ?
#
loop_
_entity_poly.entity_id
_entity_poly.type
_entity_poly.pdbx_seq_one_letter_code
_entity_poly.pdbx_strand_id
1 'polypeptide(L)'
;ALQDATPAAPAFFCRFTQQSFLRLASTPALLKAYGAEGLTNRDALVALEALLALPKVCEREEPPGTVALWHRLAARETASPKVWMDAYLAAFAMSSGLRLVTLDSDFKSYEAQGLDWVLLKP
;
A
#
# COMPACT_ATOMS: atom_id res chain seq x y z
N ALA A 1 2.34 7.39 9.80
CA ALA A 1 2.78 6.48 8.78
C ALA A 1 4.17 5.96 9.10
N LEU A 2 5.14 6.11 8.19
CA LEU A 2 6.49 5.58 8.41
C LEU A 2 7.19 6.18 9.63
N GLN A 3 6.90 7.44 9.93
CA GLN A 3 7.47 8.14 11.09
C GLN A 3 7.06 7.48 12.41
N ASP A 4 5.87 6.87 12.45
CA ASP A 4 5.34 6.23 13.65
C ASP A 4 5.82 4.78 13.80
N ALA A 5 6.48 4.24 12.78
CA ALA A 5 6.97 2.87 12.81
C ALA A 5 8.21 2.76 13.71
N THR A 6 8.33 1.62 14.39
CA THR A 6 9.48 1.26 15.23
C THR A 6 9.89 -0.17 14.92
N PRO A 7 11.09 -0.63 15.32
CA PRO A 7 11.45 -2.04 15.14
C PRO A 7 10.49 -3.03 15.82
N ALA A 8 9.83 -2.61 16.91
CA ALA A 8 8.85 -3.44 17.61
C ALA A 8 7.47 -3.41 16.95
N ALA A 9 7.16 -2.34 16.23
CA ALA A 9 5.92 -2.16 15.48
C ALA A 9 6.25 -1.61 14.08
N PRO A 10 6.86 -2.44 13.20
CA PRO A 10 7.41 -1.97 11.94
C PRO A 10 6.33 -1.64 10.91
N ALA A 11 6.69 -0.82 9.92
CA ALA A 11 5.94 -0.69 8.68
C ALA A 11 6.26 -1.87 7.76
N PHE A 12 5.28 -2.31 6.98
CA PHE A 12 5.44 -3.45 6.10
C PHE A 12 5.23 -3.06 4.65
N PHE A 13 6.09 -3.61 3.78
CA PHE A 13 5.91 -3.58 2.33
C PHE A 13 5.67 -4.98 1.81
N CYS A 14 4.68 -5.15 0.94
CA CYS A 14 4.56 -6.32 0.10
C CYS A 14 5.02 -5.94 -1.32
N ARG A 15 5.08 -6.91 -2.21
CA ARG A 15 5.52 -6.65 -3.60
C ARG A 15 4.65 -5.60 -4.28
N PHE A 16 3.35 -5.62 -4.04
CA PHE A 16 2.42 -4.64 -4.60
C PHE A 16 2.73 -3.22 -4.10
N THR A 17 2.95 -3.04 -2.79
CA THR A 17 3.23 -1.71 -2.23
C THR A 17 4.61 -1.20 -2.60
N GLN A 18 5.58 -2.09 -2.84
CA GLN A 18 6.88 -1.70 -3.41
C GLN A 18 6.69 -1.11 -4.80
N GLN A 19 5.91 -1.76 -5.65
CA GLN A 19 5.62 -1.25 -6.99
C GLN A 19 4.88 0.07 -6.93
N SER A 20 3.91 0.21 -6.02
CA SER A 20 3.19 1.45 -5.82
C SER A 20 4.11 2.59 -5.38
N PHE A 21 5.03 2.32 -4.46
CA PHE A 21 6.03 3.30 -4.04
C PHE A 21 6.88 3.77 -5.21
N LEU A 22 7.41 2.83 -5.99
CA LEU A 22 8.26 3.16 -7.14
C LEU A 22 7.51 4.00 -8.18
N ARG A 23 6.26 3.63 -8.44
CA ARG A 23 5.42 4.37 -9.37
C ARG A 23 5.15 5.80 -8.90
N LEU A 24 4.79 5.96 -7.63
CA LEU A 24 4.53 7.28 -7.04
C LEU A 24 5.79 8.14 -7.04
N ALA A 25 6.91 7.59 -6.62
CA ALA A 25 8.19 8.32 -6.54
C ALA A 25 8.69 8.79 -7.90
N SER A 26 8.36 8.07 -8.96
CA SER A 26 8.77 8.41 -10.32
C SER A 26 7.69 9.15 -11.12
N THR A 27 6.62 9.62 -10.48
CA THR A 27 5.54 10.39 -11.11
C THR A 27 5.70 11.86 -10.74
N PRO A 28 6.30 12.73 -11.61
CA PRO A 28 6.61 14.12 -11.25
C PRO A 28 5.39 14.94 -10.84
N ALA A 29 4.27 14.80 -11.54
CA ALA A 29 3.05 15.57 -11.24
C ALA A 29 2.53 15.29 -9.84
N LEU A 30 2.62 14.06 -9.36
CA LEU A 30 2.17 13.66 -8.04
C LEU A 30 3.09 14.22 -6.95
N LEU A 31 4.40 14.08 -7.12
CA LEU A 31 5.37 14.58 -6.13
C LEU A 31 5.36 16.09 -6.04
N LYS A 32 5.08 16.78 -7.15
CA LYS A 32 4.94 18.24 -7.16
C LYS A 32 3.81 18.70 -6.24
N ALA A 33 2.72 17.97 -6.17
CA ALA A 33 1.61 18.29 -5.26
C ALA A 33 2.02 18.24 -3.78
N TYR A 34 3.09 17.51 -3.45
CA TYR A 34 3.64 17.41 -2.10
C TYR A 34 4.91 18.27 -1.92
N GLY A 35 5.18 19.18 -2.86
CA GLY A 35 6.34 20.07 -2.77
C GLY A 35 7.69 19.40 -3.08
N ALA A 36 7.70 18.29 -3.78
CA ALA A 36 8.89 17.55 -4.12
C ALA A 36 9.06 17.37 -5.62
N GLU A 37 10.28 17.10 -6.06
CA GLU A 37 10.58 16.77 -7.45
C GLU A 37 10.44 15.27 -7.68
N GLY A 38 10.04 14.89 -8.90
CA GLY A 38 10.00 13.48 -9.31
C GLY A 38 11.40 12.89 -9.42
N LEU A 39 11.53 11.63 -9.05
CA LEU A 39 12.78 10.89 -9.15
C LEU A 39 12.85 10.13 -10.47
N THR A 40 14.08 9.87 -10.94
CA THR A 40 14.26 8.88 -12.01
C THR A 40 13.94 7.49 -11.45
N ASN A 41 13.72 6.52 -12.33
CA ASN A 41 13.50 5.13 -11.89
C ASN A 41 14.69 4.62 -11.05
N ARG A 42 15.91 4.95 -11.45
CA ARG A 42 17.10 4.57 -10.69
C ARG A 42 17.10 5.16 -9.29
N ASP A 43 16.79 6.45 -9.17
CA ASP A 43 16.71 7.15 -7.88
C ASP A 43 15.60 6.57 -7.00
N ALA A 44 14.47 6.23 -7.60
CA ALA A 44 13.35 5.61 -6.88
C ALA A 44 13.75 4.23 -6.33
N LEU A 45 14.48 3.44 -7.11
CA LEU A 45 14.99 2.14 -6.63
C LEU A 45 15.96 2.30 -5.47
N VAL A 46 16.87 3.26 -5.54
CA VAL A 46 17.80 3.57 -4.44
C VAL A 46 17.02 3.96 -3.18
N ALA A 47 15.98 4.78 -3.33
CA ALA A 47 15.14 5.20 -2.21
C ALA A 47 14.40 4.00 -1.59
N LEU A 48 13.87 3.09 -2.41
CA LEU A 48 13.20 1.89 -1.92
C LEU A 48 14.18 0.99 -1.15
N GLU A 49 15.38 0.76 -1.70
CA GLU A 49 16.41 -0.04 -1.03
C GLU A 49 16.77 0.55 0.34
N ALA A 50 16.90 1.87 0.41
CA ALA A 50 17.18 2.55 1.67
C ALA A 50 16.05 2.37 2.70
N LEU A 51 14.79 2.45 2.24
CA LEU A 51 13.64 2.20 3.13
C LEU A 51 13.62 0.76 3.64
N LEU A 52 13.83 -0.22 2.76
CA LEU A 52 13.81 -1.63 3.13
C LEU A 52 14.97 -2.02 4.06
N ALA A 53 16.04 -1.22 4.09
CA ALA A 53 17.18 -1.45 4.98
C ALA A 53 16.94 -0.90 6.39
N LEU A 54 15.91 -0.09 6.60
CA LEU A 54 15.61 0.47 7.93
C LEU A 54 15.10 -0.64 8.88
N PRO A 55 15.56 -0.67 10.16
CA PRO A 55 15.06 -1.67 11.11
C PRO A 55 13.56 -1.62 11.36
N LYS A 56 12.93 -0.48 11.12
CA LYS A 56 11.48 -0.28 11.31
C LYS A 56 10.64 -0.60 10.07
N VAL A 57 11.26 -1.12 9.02
CA VAL A 57 10.58 -1.48 7.77
C VAL A 57 10.87 -2.95 7.47
N CYS A 58 9.82 -3.70 7.17
CA CYS A 58 9.91 -5.13 6.86
C CYS A 58 9.19 -5.44 5.56
N GLU A 59 9.65 -6.47 4.87
CA GLU A 59 8.90 -7.06 3.76
C GLU A 59 7.94 -8.10 4.31
N ARG A 60 6.78 -8.23 3.69
CA ARG A 60 5.77 -9.22 4.07
C ARG A 60 5.31 -9.99 2.86
N GLU A 61 5.30 -11.30 2.97
CA GLU A 61 4.75 -12.18 1.94
C GLU A 61 3.25 -12.34 2.11
N GLU A 62 2.58 -12.76 1.03
CA GLU A 62 1.15 -12.97 1.04
C GLU A 62 0.78 -14.07 2.04
N PRO A 63 -0.06 -13.77 3.05
CA PRO A 63 -0.47 -14.79 4.00
C PRO A 63 -1.52 -15.73 3.42
N PRO A 64 -1.67 -16.93 4.01
CA PRO A 64 -2.76 -17.83 3.63
C PRO A 64 -4.13 -17.14 3.77
N GLY A 65 -5.04 -17.46 2.85
CA GLY A 65 -6.38 -16.91 2.86
C GLY A 65 -6.54 -15.58 2.13
N THR A 66 -5.45 -14.93 1.72
CA THR A 66 -5.51 -13.65 1.01
C THR A 66 -6.28 -13.78 -0.31
N VAL A 67 -6.02 -14.82 -1.09
CA VAL A 67 -6.67 -14.97 -2.42
C VAL A 67 -8.18 -15.17 -2.27
N ALA A 68 -8.61 -16.01 -1.33
CA ALA A 68 -10.04 -16.24 -1.10
C ALA A 68 -10.76 -14.96 -0.65
N LEU A 69 -10.14 -14.20 0.24
CA LEU A 69 -10.70 -12.92 0.69
C LEU A 69 -10.71 -11.89 -0.44
N TRP A 70 -9.62 -11.81 -1.21
CA TRP A 70 -9.52 -10.94 -2.36
C TRP A 70 -10.67 -11.18 -3.35
N HIS A 71 -10.89 -12.43 -3.73
CA HIS A 71 -11.96 -12.78 -4.65
C HIS A 71 -13.33 -12.38 -4.09
N ARG A 72 -13.55 -12.58 -2.80
CA ARG A 72 -14.80 -12.19 -2.15
C ARG A 72 -15.00 -10.68 -2.15
N LEU A 73 -13.97 -9.91 -1.86
CA LEU A 73 -14.05 -8.44 -1.84
C LEU A 73 -14.20 -7.86 -3.25
N ALA A 74 -13.61 -8.51 -4.26
CA ALA A 74 -13.62 -8.02 -5.64
C ALA A 74 -14.85 -8.46 -6.43
N ALA A 75 -15.62 -9.44 -5.96
CA ALA A 75 -16.75 -10.02 -6.70
C ALA A 75 -17.99 -9.11 -6.63
N ARG A 76 -17.93 -8.01 -7.36
CA ARG A 76 -19.04 -7.06 -7.44
C ARG A 76 -19.95 -7.40 -8.62
N GLU A 77 -21.22 -6.98 -8.52
CA GLU A 77 -22.23 -7.22 -9.56
C GLU A 77 -22.12 -6.22 -10.73
N THR A 78 -21.08 -5.38 -10.72
CA THR A 78 -20.80 -4.38 -11.76
C THR A 78 -19.43 -4.63 -12.35
N ALA A 79 -19.21 -4.15 -13.59
CA ALA A 79 -17.88 -4.12 -14.18
C ALA A 79 -17.07 -3.00 -13.50
N SER A 80 -16.12 -3.38 -12.68
CA SER A 80 -15.36 -2.46 -11.84
C SER A 80 -13.86 -2.79 -11.91
N PRO A 81 -13.19 -2.47 -13.02
CA PRO A 81 -11.80 -2.89 -13.23
C PRO A 81 -10.81 -2.34 -12.20
N LYS A 82 -11.08 -1.20 -11.60
CA LYS A 82 -10.21 -0.62 -10.55
C LYS A 82 -10.23 -1.41 -9.24
N VAL A 83 -11.25 -2.20 -9.03
CA VAL A 83 -11.45 -2.93 -7.78
C VAL A 83 -10.46 -4.09 -7.62
N TRP A 84 -10.00 -4.68 -8.72
CA TRP A 84 -9.12 -5.85 -8.65
C TRP A 84 -7.89 -5.62 -7.78
N MET A 85 -7.18 -4.52 -8.00
CA MET A 85 -5.93 -4.22 -7.28
C MET A 85 -6.22 -3.70 -5.88
N ASP A 86 -7.21 -2.84 -5.72
CA ASP A 86 -7.58 -2.28 -4.42
C ASP A 86 -8.09 -3.36 -3.47
N ALA A 87 -8.96 -4.25 -3.97
CA ALA A 87 -9.47 -5.37 -3.19
C ALA A 87 -8.34 -6.33 -2.78
N TYR A 88 -7.35 -6.54 -3.65
CA TYR A 88 -6.19 -7.36 -3.29
C TYR A 88 -5.43 -6.75 -2.12
N LEU A 89 -5.14 -5.46 -2.18
CA LEU A 89 -4.39 -4.79 -1.12
C LEU A 89 -5.17 -4.77 0.19
N ALA A 90 -6.49 -4.54 0.12
CA ALA A 90 -7.35 -4.63 1.29
C ALA A 90 -7.34 -6.05 1.88
N ALA A 91 -7.46 -7.08 1.05
CA ALA A 91 -7.42 -8.48 1.49
C ALA A 91 -6.08 -8.83 2.12
N PHE A 92 -4.98 -8.36 1.53
CA PHE A 92 -3.64 -8.56 2.07
C PHE A 92 -3.52 -7.98 3.49
N ALA A 93 -3.94 -6.73 3.66
CA ALA A 93 -3.88 -6.06 4.96
C ALA A 93 -4.74 -6.77 6.00
N MET A 94 -5.97 -7.13 5.64
CA MET A 94 -6.89 -7.83 6.54
C MET A 94 -6.37 -9.23 6.92
N SER A 95 -5.87 -9.99 5.95
CA SER A 95 -5.32 -11.34 6.19
C SER A 95 -4.02 -11.31 6.99
N SER A 96 -3.30 -10.21 6.94
CA SER A 96 -2.05 -10.00 7.68
C SER A 96 -2.27 -9.41 9.07
N GLY A 97 -3.50 -8.97 9.39
CA GLY A 97 -3.77 -8.25 10.63
C GLY A 97 -3.11 -6.88 10.68
N LEU A 98 -2.94 -6.23 9.53
CA LEU A 98 -2.24 -4.96 9.41
C LEU A 98 -3.19 -3.82 9.07
N ARG A 99 -2.79 -2.62 9.46
CA ARG A 99 -3.45 -1.39 9.06
C ARG A 99 -2.92 -0.95 7.70
N LEU A 100 -3.83 -0.64 6.78
CA LEU A 100 -3.49 -0.07 5.48
C LEU A 100 -3.34 1.44 5.62
N VAL A 101 -2.21 1.96 5.18
CA VAL A 101 -1.96 3.41 5.09
C VAL A 101 -1.94 3.79 3.63
N THR A 102 -2.79 4.70 3.22
CA THR A 102 -3.00 5.03 1.81
C THR A 102 -3.32 6.51 1.61
N LEU A 103 -3.11 6.99 0.38
CA LEU A 103 -3.50 8.31 -0.07
C LEU A 103 -4.85 8.29 -0.81
N ASP A 104 -5.43 7.10 -1.00
CA ASP A 104 -6.63 6.90 -1.81
C ASP A 104 -7.85 6.66 -0.93
N SER A 105 -8.83 7.57 -1.03
CA SER A 105 -10.07 7.49 -0.27
C SER A 105 -11.00 6.35 -0.71
N ASP A 106 -10.74 5.73 -1.86
CA ASP A 106 -11.57 4.63 -2.37
C ASP A 106 -11.56 3.40 -1.47
N PHE A 107 -10.54 3.25 -0.61
CA PHE A 107 -10.47 2.16 0.35
C PHE A 107 -11.56 2.21 1.42
N LYS A 108 -12.24 3.34 1.57
CA LYS A 108 -13.36 3.47 2.48
C LYS A 108 -14.44 2.41 2.22
N SER A 109 -14.61 1.99 0.98
CA SER A 109 -15.60 0.98 0.61
C SER A 109 -15.36 -0.39 1.27
N TYR A 110 -14.18 -0.64 1.82
CA TYR A 110 -13.85 -1.90 2.49
C TYR A 110 -13.96 -1.83 4.03
N GLU A 111 -14.27 -0.66 4.59
CA GLU A 111 -14.43 -0.50 6.03
C GLU A 111 -15.49 -1.44 6.60
N ALA A 112 -16.62 -1.57 5.91
CA ALA A 112 -17.72 -2.42 6.35
C ALA A 112 -17.34 -3.90 6.40
N GLN A 113 -16.35 -4.32 5.60
CA GLN A 113 -15.84 -5.69 5.60
C GLN A 113 -14.72 -5.91 6.61
N GLY A 114 -14.32 -4.87 7.33
CA GLY A 114 -13.35 -4.99 8.41
C GLY A 114 -11.95 -4.46 8.13
N LEU A 115 -11.77 -3.70 7.05
CA LEU A 115 -10.47 -3.08 6.77
C LEU A 115 -10.16 -2.00 7.81
N ASP A 116 -9.01 -2.14 8.47
CA ASP A 116 -8.42 -1.10 9.30
C ASP A 116 -7.50 -0.26 8.41
N TRP A 117 -7.82 1.01 8.25
CA TRP A 117 -7.10 1.86 7.31
C TRP A 117 -7.00 3.30 7.78
N VAL A 118 -5.99 3.98 7.27
CA VAL A 118 -5.73 5.41 7.51
C VAL A 118 -5.52 6.11 6.17
N LEU A 119 -6.27 7.19 5.96
CA LEU A 119 -6.08 8.05 4.80
C LEU A 119 -5.11 9.17 5.15
N LEU A 120 -3.99 9.20 4.44
CA LEU A 120 -3.05 10.32 4.55
C LEU A 120 -3.50 11.46 3.65
N LYS A 121 -3.30 12.69 4.12
CA LYS A 121 -3.60 13.90 3.34
C LYS A 121 -2.30 14.65 3.05
N PRO A 122 -2.22 15.30 1.87
CA PRO A 122 -1.07 16.12 1.53
C PRO A 122 -0.86 17.28 2.52
#